data_b7ee60a1a0106c2cf18b081b1f7a5047
#
_entry.id   b7ee60a1a0106c2cf18b081b1f7a5047
#
_cell.length_a   1.000
_cell.length_b   1.000
_cell.length_c   1.000
_cell.angle_alpha   90.00
_cell.angle_beta   90.00
_cell.angle_gamma   90.00
#
_symmetry.space_group_name_H-M   'P 1'
#
loop_
_entity.id
_entity.type
_entity.pdbx_description
1 polymer ?
#
loop_
_entity_poly.entity_id
_entity_poly.type
_entity_poly.pdbx_seq_one_letter_code
_entity_poly.pdbx_strand_id
1 'polypeptide(L)'
;QKETYRIDFSLNALALESFPYNGLSKIMKNLLLDEGEQIMSSGSAFGEANLKETICDYLFHARNVRCVPEPIVIGAGNEYLKLLLAQMLGKEHCVAMESPTYLRAYNTFRNIGFPVQEVALDESGMRVDLLRETDASIAYVMPSHQFPLGIVMPMKRRLELLNWAMEEPERYIIEDDYDREFRYKGKPIPALQGIDRFGRVIYLGTFSISVAPSHRISYKVLPKQLLYSFREC
;
A
#
# COMPACT_ATOMS: atom_id res chain seq x y z
N GLN A 1 32.20 -7.02 1.15
CA GLN A 1 32.32 -7.09 -0.33
C GLN A 1 30.95 -7.42 -0.87
N LYS A 2 30.39 -6.62 -1.78
CA LYS A 2 29.16 -6.93 -2.50
C LYS A 2 29.46 -8.09 -3.45
N GLU A 3 28.82 -9.24 -3.26
CA GLU A 3 28.86 -10.32 -4.23
C GLU A 3 28.26 -9.83 -5.55
N THR A 4 29.02 -9.92 -6.63
CA THR A 4 28.58 -9.58 -7.98
C THR A 4 28.02 -10.83 -8.64
N TYR A 5 26.71 -10.90 -8.78
CA TYR A 5 26.05 -11.97 -9.52
C TYR A 5 25.99 -11.63 -11.02
N ARG A 6 26.10 -12.64 -11.88
CA ARG A 6 25.92 -12.46 -13.34
C ARG A 6 24.52 -11.97 -13.70
N ILE A 7 23.52 -12.35 -12.93
CA ILE A 7 22.13 -11.90 -13.05
C ILE A 7 21.67 -11.60 -11.63
N ASP A 8 21.27 -10.36 -11.38
CA ASP A 8 20.77 -9.91 -10.08
C ASP A 8 19.25 -9.68 -10.20
N PHE A 9 18.47 -10.47 -9.47
CA PHE A 9 17.03 -10.35 -9.35
C PHE A 9 16.59 -9.56 -8.12
N SER A 10 17.48 -8.78 -7.51
CA SER A 10 17.11 -7.96 -6.37
C SER A 10 16.07 -6.92 -6.75
N LEU A 11 15.05 -6.76 -5.91
CA LEU A 11 13.90 -5.86 -6.14
C LEU A 11 14.26 -4.36 -6.09
N ASN A 12 15.50 -4.01 -5.76
CA ASN A 12 15.95 -2.63 -5.62
C ASN A 12 16.78 -2.12 -6.81
N ALA A 13 16.83 -2.87 -7.90
CA ALA A 13 17.53 -2.47 -9.09
C ALA A 13 16.64 -1.60 -9.98
N LEU A 14 17.13 -0.42 -10.36
CA LEU A 14 16.55 0.43 -11.38
C LEU A 14 17.36 0.28 -12.66
N ALA A 15 16.70 0.14 -13.81
CA ALA A 15 17.33 0.26 -15.12
C ALA A 15 17.71 1.74 -15.35
N LEU A 16 18.85 2.15 -14.83
CA LEU A 16 19.31 3.55 -14.86
C LEU A 16 19.39 4.13 -16.27
N GLU A 17 19.64 3.28 -17.27
CA GLU A 17 19.71 3.67 -18.69
C GLU A 17 18.35 4.12 -19.25
N SER A 18 17.27 3.59 -18.73
CA SER A 18 15.90 3.92 -19.16
C SER A 18 15.24 5.03 -18.34
N PHE A 19 15.92 5.51 -17.30
CA PHE A 19 15.33 6.54 -16.43
C PHE A 19 15.28 7.91 -17.16
N PRO A 20 14.14 8.61 -17.15
CA PRO A 20 13.93 9.84 -17.94
C PRO A 20 14.55 11.08 -17.28
N TYR A 21 15.89 11.09 -17.13
CA TYR A 21 16.64 12.18 -16.45
C TYR A 21 16.33 13.57 -17.01
N ASN A 22 16.28 13.70 -18.34
CA ASN A 22 16.03 14.99 -18.99
C ASN A 22 14.62 15.53 -18.70
N GLY A 23 13.62 14.64 -18.70
CA GLY A 23 12.24 14.99 -18.36
C GLY A 23 12.12 15.46 -16.92
N LEU A 24 12.67 14.68 -15.98
CA LEU A 24 12.66 15.03 -14.57
C LEU A 24 13.39 16.35 -14.28
N SER A 25 14.59 16.53 -14.87
CA SER A 25 15.38 17.76 -14.71
C SER A 25 14.61 19.00 -15.21
N LYS A 26 13.93 18.89 -16.37
CA LYS A 26 13.11 19.98 -16.90
C LYS A 26 11.93 20.32 -15.97
N ILE A 27 11.23 19.30 -15.48
CA ILE A 27 10.11 19.47 -14.54
C ILE A 27 10.61 20.16 -13.26
N MET A 28 11.68 19.66 -12.64
CA MET A 28 12.25 20.24 -11.42
C MET A 28 12.67 21.69 -11.62
N LYS A 29 13.33 22.00 -12.74
CA LYS A 29 13.73 23.38 -13.05
C LYS A 29 12.54 24.30 -13.17
N ASN A 30 11.50 23.91 -13.88
CA ASN A 30 10.29 24.72 -14.04
C ASN A 30 9.59 24.95 -12.70
N LEU A 31 9.41 23.89 -11.90
CA LEU A 31 8.79 23.99 -10.58
C LEU A 31 9.53 24.94 -9.66
N LEU A 32 10.87 24.89 -9.64
CA LEU A 32 11.68 25.80 -8.80
C LEU A 32 11.59 27.26 -9.28
N LEU A 33 11.40 27.49 -10.58
CA LEU A 33 11.24 28.85 -11.13
C LEU A 33 9.83 29.41 -10.89
N ASP A 34 8.82 28.57 -11.01
CA ASP A 34 7.42 28.99 -10.98
C ASP A 34 6.82 28.96 -9.57
N GLU A 35 7.23 27.99 -8.73
CA GLU A 35 6.64 27.70 -7.42
C GLU A 35 7.69 27.57 -6.30
N GLY A 36 8.90 28.10 -6.49
CA GLY A 36 10.05 27.89 -5.60
C GLY A 36 9.79 28.28 -4.15
N GLU A 37 9.11 29.40 -3.88
CA GLU A 37 8.77 29.84 -2.53
C GLU A 37 7.81 28.86 -1.84
N GLN A 38 6.80 28.37 -2.55
CA GLN A 38 5.84 27.41 -2.03
C GLN A 38 6.51 26.06 -1.74
N ILE A 39 7.37 25.58 -2.64
CA ILE A 39 8.09 24.30 -2.47
C ILE A 39 9.05 24.34 -1.28
N MET A 40 9.64 25.51 -1.00
CA MET A 40 10.59 25.71 0.11
C MET A 40 9.90 26.05 1.44
N SER A 41 8.58 26.26 1.42
CA SER A 41 7.83 26.51 2.65
C SER A 41 7.61 25.23 3.46
N SER A 42 7.24 25.35 4.74
CA SER A 42 6.79 24.21 5.54
C SER A 42 5.46 23.70 5.00
N GLY A 43 5.44 22.48 4.48
CA GLY A 43 4.25 21.88 3.92
C GLY A 43 3.23 21.41 4.97
N SER A 44 2.16 20.76 4.50
CA SER A 44 1.16 20.14 5.37
C SER A 44 1.69 18.88 6.01
N ALA A 45 1.46 18.69 7.31
CA ALA A 45 1.85 17.50 8.06
C ALA A 45 1.27 16.18 7.45
N PHE A 46 0.13 16.28 6.75
CA PHE A 46 -0.55 15.15 6.14
C PHE A 46 -0.32 15.04 4.63
N GLY A 47 0.57 15.85 4.06
CA GLY A 47 0.87 15.95 2.64
C GLY A 47 0.11 17.06 1.92
N GLU A 48 0.69 17.53 0.83
CA GLU A 48 0.17 18.63 0.03
C GLU A 48 -1.18 18.31 -0.64
N ALA A 49 -2.11 19.28 -0.61
CA ALA A 49 -3.45 19.10 -1.14
C ALA A 49 -3.43 18.74 -2.63
N ASN A 50 -2.66 19.46 -3.44
CA ASN A 50 -2.53 19.22 -4.88
C ASN A 50 -2.01 17.81 -5.18
N LEU A 51 -1.05 17.32 -4.39
CA LEU A 51 -0.54 15.95 -4.54
C LEU A 51 -1.59 14.92 -4.18
N LYS A 52 -2.38 15.13 -3.13
CA LYS A 52 -3.48 14.24 -2.75
C LYS A 52 -4.57 14.17 -3.82
N GLU A 53 -4.95 15.31 -4.39
CA GLU A 53 -5.90 15.37 -5.50
C GLU A 53 -5.39 14.59 -6.70
N THR A 54 -4.13 14.82 -7.09
CA THR A 54 -3.48 14.09 -8.18
C THR A 54 -3.43 12.57 -7.92
N ILE A 55 -3.17 12.16 -6.68
CA ILE A 55 -3.19 10.75 -6.28
C ILE A 55 -4.61 10.18 -6.39
N CYS A 56 -5.65 10.93 -5.96
CA CYS A 56 -7.05 10.49 -6.12
C CYS A 56 -7.39 10.22 -7.57
N ASP A 57 -7.13 11.18 -8.44
CA ASP A 57 -7.41 11.08 -9.87
C ASP A 57 -6.66 9.92 -10.52
N TYR A 58 -5.40 9.78 -10.19
CA TYR A 58 -4.57 8.66 -10.65
C TYR A 58 -5.16 7.31 -10.20
N LEU A 59 -5.50 7.16 -8.92
CA LEU A 59 -6.04 5.94 -8.35
C LEU A 59 -7.40 5.57 -8.93
N PHE A 60 -8.25 6.56 -9.17
CA PHE A 60 -9.54 6.33 -9.79
C PHE A 60 -9.38 5.74 -11.21
N HIS A 61 -8.55 6.36 -12.04
CA HIS A 61 -8.34 5.93 -13.42
C HIS A 61 -7.55 4.62 -13.52
N ALA A 62 -6.55 4.42 -12.67
CA ALA A 62 -5.68 3.26 -12.76
C ALA A 62 -6.25 2.01 -12.08
N ARG A 63 -6.99 2.15 -10.97
CA ARG A 63 -7.38 1.05 -10.07
C ARG A 63 -8.83 1.05 -9.63
N ASN A 64 -9.62 2.02 -10.11
CA ASN A 64 -11.01 2.24 -9.64
C ASN A 64 -11.11 2.41 -8.11
N VAL A 65 -10.02 2.86 -7.47
CA VAL A 65 -10.03 3.23 -6.05
C VAL A 65 -10.87 4.49 -5.90
N ARG A 66 -11.86 4.44 -5.03
CA ARG A 66 -12.74 5.57 -4.75
C ARG A 66 -12.29 6.26 -3.49
N CYS A 67 -11.64 7.38 -3.66
CA CYS A 67 -11.19 8.21 -2.55
C CYS A 67 -11.48 9.69 -2.81
N VAL A 68 -11.43 10.45 -1.74
CA VAL A 68 -11.35 11.91 -1.74
C VAL A 68 -9.99 12.30 -1.15
N PRO A 69 -9.50 13.52 -1.29
CA PRO A 69 -8.15 13.88 -0.82
C PRO A 69 -7.94 13.76 0.70
N GLU A 70 -8.98 14.01 1.51
CA GLU A 70 -8.86 14.05 2.97
C GLU A 70 -8.33 12.78 3.64
N PRO A 71 -8.78 11.55 3.32
CA PRO A 71 -8.27 10.34 3.92
C PRO A 71 -6.93 9.86 3.33
N ILE A 72 -6.33 10.61 2.40
CA ILE A 72 -4.99 10.29 1.91
C ILE A 72 -3.95 10.84 2.87
N VAL A 73 -3.05 9.96 3.29
CA VAL A 73 -1.86 10.30 4.07
C VAL A 73 -0.63 9.96 3.25
N ILE A 74 0.23 10.95 3.03
CA ILE A 74 1.48 10.80 2.29
C ILE A 74 2.61 10.58 3.29
N GLY A 75 3.53 9.68 2.98
CA GLY A 75 4.65 9.37 3.86
C GLY A 75 5.91 8.90 3.13
N ALA A 76 6.99 8.83 3.88
CA ALA A 76 8.34 8.51 3.39
C ALA A 76 8.56 6.99 3.23
N GLY A 77 7.69 6.31 2.51
CA GLY A 77 7.74 4.87 2.24
C GLY A 77 6.74 4.06 3.06
N ASN A 78 6.47 2.82 2.61
CA ASN A 78 5.44 1.96 3.19
C ASN A 78 5.74 1.58 4.65
N GLU A 79 7.01 1.42 5.04
CA GLU A 79 7.37 1.10 6.42
C GLU A 79 6.96 2.22 7.37
N TYR A 80 7.20 3.47 7.00
CA TYR A 80 6.74 4.63 7.78
C TYR A 80 5.22 4.68 7.90
N LEU A 81 4.51 4.42 6.80
CA LEU A 81 3.04 4.38 6.82
C LEU A 81 2.49 3.24 7.68
N LYS A 82 3.17 2.09 7.74
CA LYS A 82 2.81 0.97 8.64
C LYS A 82 3.03 1.34 10.11
N LEU A 83 4.11 2.08 10.44
CA LEU A 83 4.33 2.62 11.78
C LEU A 83 3.18 3.53 12.22
N LEU A 84 2.78 4.46 11.36
CA LEU A 84 1.64 5.35 11.64
C LEU A 84 0.33 4.56 11.78
N LEU A 85 0.11 3.52 10.97
CA LEU A 85 -1.05 2.64 11.11
C LEU A 85 -1.05 1.92 12.45
N ALA A 86 0.11 1.45 12.89
CA ALA A 86 0.27 0.77 14.16
C ALA A 86 -0.09 1.66 15.36
N GLN A 87 0.34 2.92 15.32
CA GLN A 87 0.00 3.89 16.37
C GLN A 87 -1.51 4.16 16.41
N MET A 88 -2.13 4.23 15.26
CA MET A 88 -3.55 4.54 15.12
C MET A 88 -4.46 3.36 15.49
N LEU A 89 -4.10 2.13 15.08
CA LEU A 89 -4.92 0.94 15.31
C LEU A 89 -4.77 0.38 16.74
N GLY A 90 -3.62 0.59 17.39
CA GLY A 90 -3.31 -0.03 18.67
C GLY A 90 -2.66 -1.41 18.52
N LYS A 91 -1.86 -1.80 19.52
CA LYS A 91 -1.06 -3.05 19.49
C LYS A 91 -1.84 -4.27 19.96
N GLU A 92 -3.04 -4.08 20.46
CA GLU A 92 -3.97 -5.13 20.88
C GLU A 92 -4.53 -5.94 19.70
N HIS A 93 -4.45 -5.37 18.47
CA HIS A 93 -4.90 -6.06 17.26
C HIS A 93 -3.90 -7.13 16.81
N CYS A 94 -4.41 -8.30 16.42
CA CYS A 94 -3.63 -9.33 15.76
C CYS A 94 -3.69 -9.17 14.25
N VAL A 95 -2.52 -9.28 13.58
CA VAL A 95 -2.40 -9.17 12.12
C VAL A 95 -2.25 -10.54 11.50
N ALA A 96 -3.20 -10.96 10.67
CA ALA A 96 -3.06 -12.13 9.81
C ALA A 96 -2.28 -11.75 8.55
N MET A 97 -1.26 -12.53 8.22
CA MET A 97 -0.46 -12.35 7.01
C MET A 97 -0.42 -13.63 6.18
N GLU A 98 -0.36 -13.45 4.88
CA GLU A 98 -0.18 -14.56 3.93
C GLU A 98 1.10 -15.34 4.22
N SER A 99 1.07 -16.68 4.08
CA SER A 99 2.27 -17.52 4.22
C SER A 99 2.46 -18.38 2.96
N PRO A 100 3.54 -18.17 2.16
CA PRO A 100 4.61 -17.19 2.35
C PRO A 100 4.18 -15.74 2.08
N THR A 101 4.91 -14.77 2.66
CA THR A 101 4.61 -13.34 2.53
C THR A 101 5.87 -12.49 2.31
N TYR A 102 5.67 -11.19 2.14
CA TYR A 102 6.75 -10.21 2.08
C TYR A 102 7.39 -10.03 3.47
N LEU A 103 8.56 -10.65 3.65
CA LEU A 103 9.24 -10.78 4.94
C LEU A 103 9.52 -9.41 5.60
N ARG A 104 9.76 -8.35 4.82
CA ARG A 104 9.96 -7.01 5.38
C ARG A 104 8.70 -6.47 6.06
N ALA A 105 7.52 -6.66 5.45
CA ALA A 105 6.25 -6.26 6.07
C ALA A 105 5.99 -7.09 7.34
N TYR A 106 6.22 -8.40 7.29
CA TYR A 106 6.10 -9.30 8.43
C TYR A 106 6.98 -8.82 9.60
N ASN A 107 8.26 -8.57 9.34
CA ASN A 107 9.18 -8.08 10.36
C ASN A 107 8.79 -6.69 10.89
N THR A 108 8.26 -5.81 10.03
CA THR A 108 7.78 -4.49 10.45
C THR A 108 6.67 -4.63 11.49
N PHE A 109 5.62 -5.40 11.24
CA PHE A 109 4.53 -5.58 12.20
C PHE A 109 5.02 -6.20 13.51
N ARG A 110 5.85 -7.25 13.44
CA ARG A 110 6.42 -7.89 14.64
C ARG A 110 7.29 -6.94 15.46
N ASN A 111 8.16 -6.17 14.80
CA ASN A 111 9.07 -5.24 15.49
C ASN A 111 8.34 -4.08 16.14
N ILE A 112 7.17 -3.69 15.61
CA ILE A 112 6.30 -2.68 16.23
C ILE A 112 5.57 -3.26 17.44
N GLY A 113 5.46 -4.59 17.55
CA GLY A 113 4.86 -5.30 18.69
C GLY A 113 3.46 -5.87 18.42
N PHE A 114 3.01 -5.97 17.17
CA PHE A 114 1.78 -6.69 16.86
C PHE A 114 1.95 -8.20 16.99
N PRO A 115 0.97 -8.92 17.55
CA PRO A 115 0.81 -10.33 17.30
C PRO A 115 0.60 -10.57 15.80
N VAL A 116 1.36 -11.50 15.21
CA VAL A 116 1.23 -11.84 13.79
C VAL A 116 0.93 -13.33 13.68
N GLN A 117 -0.15 -13.68 12.97
CA GLN A 117 -0.54 -15.03 12.64
C GLN A 117 -0.40 -15.27 11.14
N GLU A 118 0.18 -16.42 10.78
CA GLU A 118 0.36 -16.79 9.38
C GLU A 118 -0.84 -17.57 8.89
N VAL A 119 -1.35 -17.20 7.71
CA VAL A 119 -2.48 -17.87 7.06
C VAL A 119 -2.02 -18.45 5.74
N ALA A 120 -2.24 -19.74 5.54
CA ALA A 120 -1.84 -20.42 4.32
C ALA A 120 -2.57 -19.88 3.09
N LEU A 121 -1.89 -19.96 1.95
CA LEU A 121 -2.41 -19.62 0.63
C LEU A 121 -2.90 -20.85 -0.12
N ASP A 122 -3.80 -20.63 -1.04
CA ASP A 122 -4.09 -21.51 -2.17
C ASP A 122 -3.85 -20.77 -3.50
N GLU A 123 -4.27 -21.33 -4.61
CA GLU A 123 -4.16 -20.73 -5.95
C GLU A 123 -4.92 -19.39 -6.12
N SER A 124 -5.79 -19.07 -5.17
CA SER A 124 -6.60 -17.84 -5.13
C SER A 124 -6.11 -16.81 -4.09
N GLY A 125 -5.00 -17.06 -3.40
CA GLY A 125 -4.43 -16.21 -2.35
C GLY A 125 -4.82 -16.67 -0.95
N MET A 126 -4.90 -15.75 0.01
CA MET A 126 -5.17 -16.05 1.43
C MET A 126 -6.46 -16.88 1.59
N ARG A 127 -6.36 -17.98 2.31
CA ARG A 127 -7.50 -18.84 2.66
C ARG A 127 -8.34 -18.19 3.75
N VAL A 128 -9.52 -17.72 3.38
CA VAL A 128 -10.42 -16.99 4.30
C VAL A 128 -11.07 -17.91 5.34
N ASP A 129 -11.23 -19.20 5.03
CA ASP A 129 -11.66 -20.19 6.01
C ASP A 129 -10.66 -20.31 7.16
N LEU A 130 -9.36 -20.42 6.86
CA LEU A 130 -8.30 -20.43 7.87
C LEU A 130 -8.14 -19.08 8.58
N LEU A 131 -8.36 -17.97 7.86
CA LEU A 131 -8.35 -16.65 8.47
C LEU A 131 -9.42 -16.50 9.58
N ARG A 132 -10.59 -17.12 9.41
CA ARG A 132 -11.65 -17.14 10.44
C ARG A 132 -11.29 -17.95 11.68
N GLU A 133 -10.34 -18.87 11.58
CA GLU A 133 -9.84 -19.67 12.70
C GLU A 133 -8.79 -18.92 13.54
N THR A 134 -8.34 -17.73 13.08
CA THR A 134 -7.38 -16.89 13.78
C THR A 134 -8.06 -15.86 14.70
N ASP A 135 -7.29 -15.33 15.65
CA ASP A 135 -7.73 -14.18 16.47
C ASP A 135 -7.48 -12.82 15.76
N ALA A 136 -7.21 -12.85 14.45
CA ALA A 136 -6.83 -11.65 13.73
C ALA A 136 -8.03 -10.71 13.51
N SER A 137 -7.80 -9.45 13.80
CA SER A 137 -8.69 -8.34 13.44
C SER A 137 -8.20 -7.56 12.21
N ILE A 138 -6.95 -7.79 11.79
CA ILE A 138 -6.35 -7.15 10.62
C ILE A 138 -5.85 -8.23 9.66
N ALA A 139 -6.25 -8.19 8.39
CA ALA A 139 -5.69 -9.03 7.34
C ALA A 139 -4.78 -8.19 6.43
N TYR A 140 -3.50 -8.54 6.34
CA TYR A 140 -2.56 -7.90 5.40
C TYR A 140 -2.42 -8.77 4.16
N VAL A 141 -2.78 -8.22 2.99
CA VAL A 141 -2.83 -8.94 1.72
C VAL A 141 -2.26 -8.14 0.56
N MET A 142 -1.77 -8.84 -0.46
CA MET A 142 -1.30 -8.27 -1.73
C MET A 142 -2.14 -8.82 -2.90
N PRO A 143 -3.39 -8.34 -3.10
CA PRO A 143 -4.35 -9.00 -3.97
C PRO A 143 -4.05 -8.87 -5.47
N SER A 144 -3.23 -7.89 -5.86
CA SER A 144 -2.89 -7.63 -7.27
C SER A 144 -1.80 -8.57 -7.77
N HIS A 145 -0.74 -8.71 -6.99
CA HIS A 145 0.35 -9.65 -7.22
C HIS A 145 0.93 -10.06 -5.86
N GLN A 146 0.48 -11.20 -5.37
CA GLN A 146 0.95 -11.73 -4.09
C GLN A 146 2.47 -11.99 -4.15
N PHE A 147 3.20 -11.47 -3.18
CA PHE A 147 4.63 -11.72 -3.09
C PHE A 147 4.91 -12.82 -2.05
N PRO A 148 5.70 -13.87 -2.40
CA PRO A 148 6.53 -14.00 -3.61
C PRO A 148 5.92 -14.83 -4.75
N LEU A 149 4.69 -15.31 -4.63
CA LEU A 149 4.15 -16.33 -5.55
C LEU A 149 3.52 -15.74 -6.83
N GLY A 150 3.29 -14.42 -6.88
CA GLY A 150 2.68 -13.77 -8.05
C GLY A 150 1.20 -14.10 -8.26
N ILE A 151 0.52 -14.63 -7.24
CA ILE A 151 -0.90 -14.97 -7.33
C ILE A 151 -1.71 -13.67 -7.47
N VAL A 152 -2.62 -13.66 -8.43
CA VAL A 152 -3.62 -12.61 -8.59
C VAL A 152 -4.91 -13.07 -7.96
N MET A 153 -5.32 -12.41 -6.87
CA MET A 153 -6.52 -12.77 -6.11
C MET A 153 -7.78 -12.53 -6.95
N PRO A 154 -8.57 -13.59 -7.26
CA PRO A 154 -9.79 -13.46 -8.06
C PRO A 154 -10.89 -12.73 -7.29
N MET A 155 -11.87 -12.18 -8.02
CA MET A 155 -12.98 -11.39 -7.44
C MET A 155 -13.73 -12.15 -6.35
N LYS A 156 -13.94 -13.46 -6.52
CA LYS A 156 -14.61 -14.29 -5.51
C LYS A 156 -13.90 -14.21 -4.15
N ARG A 157 -12.57 -14.40 -4.13
CA ARG A 157 -11.78 -14.37 -2.90
C ARG A 157 -11.73 -12.96 -2.30
N ARG A 158 -11.72 -11.91 -3.12
CA ARG A 158 -11.81 -10.50 -2.64
C ARG A 158 -13.11 -10.25 -1.91
N LEU A 159 -14.23 -10.76 -2.43
CA LEU A 159 -15.53 -10.66 -1.76
C LEU A 159 -15.58 -11.49 -0.47
N GLU A 160 -14.96 -12.67 -0.43
CA GLU A 160 -14.85 -13.47 0.81
C GLU A 160 -14.09 -12.73 1.90
N LEU A 161 -12.98 -12.04 1.55
CA LEU A 161 -12.22 -11.20 2.48
C LEU A 161 -13.03 -9.99 2.97
N LEU A 162 -13.74 -9.30 2.09
CA LEU A 162 -14.61 -8.19 2.49
C LEU A 162 -15.73 -8.66 3.42
N ASN A 163 -16.32 -9.83 3.16
CA ASN A 163 -17.32 -10.42 4.04
C ASN A 163 -16.72 -10.72 5.43
N TRP A 164 -15.52 -11.30 5.48
CA TRP A 164 -14.80 -11.52 6.75
C TRP A 164 -14.62 -10.22 7.53
N ALA A 165 -14.22 -9.14 6.87
CA ALA A 165 -14.05 -7.85 7.53
C ALA A 165 -15.37 -7.22 8.01
N MET A 166 -16.49 -7.66 7.45
CA MET A 166 -17.84 -7.21 7.86
C MET A 166 -18.42 -8.00 9.03
N GLU A 167 -17.90 -9.18 9.32
CA GLU A 167 -18.38 -10.04 10.41
C GLU A 167 -18.17 -9.42 11.79
N GLU A 168 -17.13 -8.56 11.94
CA GLU A 168 -16.80 -7.87 13.20
C GLU A 168 -16.49 -6.39 12.97
N PRO A 169 -16.90 -5.49 13.87
CA PRO A 169 -16.77 -4.04 13.70
C PRO A 169 -15.33 -3.53 13.59
N GLU A 170 -14.38 -4.20 14.25
CA GLU A 170 -12.97 -3.78 14.34
C GLU A 170 -12.05 -4.50 13.35
N ARG A 171 -12.62 -5.29 12.42
CA ARG A 171 -11.85 -5.94 11.38
C ARG A 171 -11.56 -5.01 10.23
N TYR A 172 -10.28 -4.99 9.82
CA TYR A 172 -9.79 -4.23 8.66
C TYR A 172 -8.93 -5.10 7.76
N ILE A 173 -8.85 -4.70 6.49
CA ILE A 173 -7.95 -5.29 5.51
C ILE A 173 -6.93 -4.23 5.11
N ILE A 174 -5.65 -4.54 5.21
CA ILE A 174 -4.57 -3.73 4.64
C ILE A 174 -4.26 -4.31 3.26
N GLU A 175 -4.62 -3.58 2.21
CA GLU A 175 -4.29 -3.90 0.82
C GLU A 175 -2.97 -3.23 0.46
N ASP A 176 -1.88 -4.00 0.32
CA ASP A 176 -0.59 -3.49 -0.17
C ASP A 176 -0.49 -3.69 -1.68
N ASP A 177 -0.60 -2.60 -2.44
CA ASP A 177 -0.61 -2.57 -3.89
C ASP A 177 0.72 -1.95 -4.40
N TYR A 178 1.80 -2.69 -4.21
CA TYR A 178 3.18 -2.21 -4.36
C TYR A 178 3.65 -2.05 -5.82
N ASP A 179 3.08 -2.82 -6.77
CA ASP A 179 3.52 -2.90 -8.18
C ASP A 179 2.41 -2.62 -9.20
N ARG A 180 1.41 -1.88 -8.81
CA ARG A 180 0.16 -1.60 -9.54
C ARG A 180 0.34 -1.06 -10.97
N GLU A 181 1.47 -0.41 -11.26
CA GLU A 181 1.79 0.15 -12.58
C GLU A 181 2.13 -0.94 -13.60
N PHE A 182 2.54 -2.10 -13.13
CA PHE A 182 2.96 -3.19 -13.99
C PHE A 182 1.80 -4.11 -14.33
N ARG A 183 1.52 -4.22 -15.63
CA ARG A 183 0.49 -5.12 -16.17
C ARG A 183 1.16 -6.24 -16.92
N TYR A 184 1.13 -7.42 -16.34
CA TYR A 184 1.77 -8.59 -16.96
C TYR A 184 0.83 -9.32 -17.91
N LYS A 185 -0.49 -9.41 -17.60
CA LYS A 185 -1.52 -10.05 -18.44
C LYS A 185 -2.94 -9.53 -18.13
N GLY A 186 -3.81 -9.51 -19.14
CA GLY A 186 -5.26 -9.35 -18.98
C GLY A 186 -5.75 -7.92 -18.72
N LYS A 187 -7.05 -7.82 -18.39
CA LYS A 187 -7.68 -6.57 -17.96
C LYS A 187 -7.34 -6.29 -16.49
N PRO A 188 -7.18 -5.02 -16.10
CA PRO A 188 -6.91 -4.68 -14.70
C PRO A 188 -8.08 -5.14 -13.82
N ILE A 189 -7.76 -5.86 -12.75
CA ILE A 189 -8.74 -6.15 -11.69
C ILE A 189 -8.79 -4.92 -10.80
N PRO A 190 -9.98 -4.38 -10.49
CA PRO A 190 -10.12 -3.26 -9.56
C PRO A 190 -9.46 -3.57 -8.21
N ALA A 191 -8.90 -2.57 -7.56
CA ALA A 191 -8.41 -2.73 -6.19
C ALA A 191 -9.52 -3.24 -5.26
N LEU A 192 -9.15 -3.93 -4.18
CA LEU A 192 -10.09 -4.38 -3.16
C LEU A 192 -10.82 -3.18 -2.55
N GLN A 193 -10.08 -2.08 -2.30
CA GLN A 193 -10.64 -0.81 -1.83
C GLN A 193 -11.72 -0.25 -2.78
N GLY A 194 -11.54 -0.39 -4.11
CA GLY A 194 -12.49 0.12 -5.09
C GLY A 194 -13.85 -0.58 -5.09
N ILE A 195 -13.93 -1.79 -4.53
CA ILE A 195 -15.18 -2.55 -4.36
C ILE A 195 -15.70 -2.55 -2.92
N ASP A 196 -14.92 -2.02 -1.98
CA ASP A 196 -15.31 -1.87 -0.59
C ASP A 196 -16.39 -0.77 -0.44
N ARG A 197 -17.57 -1.14 0.06
CA ARG A 197 -18.69 -0.22 0.31
C ARG A 197 -18.83 0.17 1.78
N PHE A 198 -18.06 -0.45 2.66
CA PHE A 198 -18.24 -0.37 4.10
C PHE A 198 -17.09 0.30 4.84
N GLY A 199 -16.05 0.67 4.10
CA GLY A 199 -14.85 1.32 4.67
C GLY A 199 -14.05 0.36 5.56
N ARG A 200 -13.76 -0.83 5.06
CA ARG A 200 -12.96 -1.84 5.76
C ARG A 200 -11.56 -2.00 5.19
N VAL A 201 -11.27 -1.36 4.06
CA VAL A 201 -9.98 -1.51 3.39
C VAL A 201 -9.12 -0.27 3.58
N ILE A 202 -7.95 -0.47 4.15
CA ILE A 202 -6.84 0.48 4.22
C ILE A 202 -5.94 0.18 3.02
N TYR A 203 -5.90 1.10 2.06
CA TYR A 203 -5.10 0.91 0.86
C TYR A 203 -3.72 1.52 1.01
N LEU A 204 -2.67 0.77 0.69
CA LEU A 204 -1.28 1.23 0.65
C LEU A 204 -0.77 1.25 -0.79
N GLY A 205 -0.18 2.36 -1.19
CA GLY A 205 0.45 2.51 -2.50
C GLY A 205 1.81 3.20 -2.40
N THR A 206 2.68 2.95 -3.39
CA THR A 206 4.02 3.54 -3.44
C THR A 206 4.41 3.92 -4.85
N PHE A 207 5.19 4.97 -5.00
CA PHE A 207 5.85 5.34 -6.26
C PHE A 207 7.30 4.84 -6.36
N SER A 208 7.79 4.15 -5.32
CA SER A 208 9.19 3.72 -5.25
C SER A 208 9.58 2.71 -6.34
N ILE A 209 8.63 1.92 -6.84
CA ILE A 209 8.90 0.93 -7.89
C ILE A 209 8.68 1.54 -9.28
N SER A 210 7.65 2.36 -9.44
CA SER A 210 7.27 2.93 -10.74
C SER A 210 8.16 4.10 -11.17
N VAL A 211 8.67 4.89 -10.22
CA VAL A 211 9.52 6.05 -10.53
C VAL A 211 10.97 5.74 -10.24
N ALA A 212 11.35 5.65 -8.99
CA ALA A 212 12.67 5.22 -8.54
C ALA A 212 12.66 4.86 -7.05
N PRO A 213 13.46 3.88 -6.59
CA PRO A 213 13.55 3.52 -5.19
C PRO A 213 14.00 4.66 -4.26
N SER A 214 14.72 5.66 -4.80
CA SER A 214 15.13 6.88 -4.09
C SER A 214 13.98 7.85 -3.83
N HIS A 215 12.90 7.81 -4.64
CA HIS A 215 11.69 8.57 -4.41
C HIS A 215 10.85 7.86 -3.34
N ARG A 216 11.10 8.21 -2.10
CA ARG A 216 10.45 7.61 -0.92
C ARG A 216 9.04 8.15 -0.72
N ILE A 217 8.23 8.22 -1.77
CA ILE A 217 6.84 8.67 -1.70
C ILE A 217 5.94 7.45 -1.72
N SER A 218 5.24 7.27 -0.62
CA SER A 218 4.16 6.28 -0.46
C SER A 218 2.95 6.97 0.14
N TYR A 219 1.80 6.37 -0.02
CA TYR A 219 0.56 6.91 0.52
C TYR A 219 -0.36 5.79 0.98
N LYS A 220 -1.25 6.14 1.90
CA LYS A 220 -2.35 5.30 2.33
C LYS A 220 -3.67 6.02 2.15
N VAL A 221 -4.71 5.28 1.77
CA VAL A 221 -6.08 5.75 1.77
C VAL A 221 -6.78 5.10 2.96
N LEU A 222 -7.19 5.91 3.91
CA LEU A 222 -7.85 5.45 5.12
C LEU A 222 -9.38 5.36 4.94
N PRO A 223 -10.04 4.39 5.55
CA PRO A 223 -11.47 4.46 5.81
C PRO A 223 -11.83 5.73 6.60
N LYS A 224 -12.99 6.33 6.31
CA LYS A 224 -13.39 7.59 6.96
C LYS A 224 -13.44 7.48 8.50
N GLN A 225 -13.87 6.33 9.02
CA GLN A 225 -13.94 6.09 10.46
C GLN A 225 -12.56 6.11 11.15
N LEU A 226 -11.50 5.74 10.46
CA LEU A 226 -10.13 5.77 10.98
C LEU A 226 -9.48 7.15 10.85
N LEU A 227 -10.04 8.05 10.06
CA LEU A 227 -9.49 9.39 9.86
C LEU A 227 -9.53 10.24 11.14
N TYR A 228 -10.58 10.07 11.96
CA TYR A 228 -10.70 10.79 13.23
C TYR A 228 -9.58 10.36 14.20
N SER A 229 -9.39 9.07 14.41
CA SER A 229 -8.31 8.55 15.26
C SER A 229 -6.92 8.96 14.77
N PHE A 230 -6.75 9.10 13.45
CA PHE A 230 -5.49 9.54 12.87
C PHE A 230 -5.16 11.02 13.14
N ARG A 231 -6.17 11.89 13.26
CA ARG A 231 -5.96 13.33 13.55
C ARG A 231 -5.64 13.62 15.01
N GLU A 232 -5.89 12.67 15.89
CA GLU A 232 -5.63 12.77 17.34
C GLU A 232 -4.27 12.18 17.75
N CYS A 233 -3.59 11.45 16.84
CA CYS A 233 -2.23 10.94 17.03
C CYS A 233 -1.16 11.91 16.56
#